data_7ea4a48d140b7240f71645e2351144ae
#
_entry.id   7ea4a48d140b7240f71645e2351144ae
#
_cell.length_a   1.000
_cell.length_b   1.000
_cell.length_c   1.000
_cell.angle_alpha   90.00
_cell.angle_beta   90.00
_cell.angle_gamma   90.00
#
_symmetry.space_group_name_H-M   'P 1'
#
loop_
_entity.id
_entity.type
_entity.pdbx_description
1 polymer ?
#
loop_
_entity_poly.entity_id
_entity_poly.type
_entity_poly.pdbx_seq_one_letter_code
_entity_poly.pdbx_strand_id
1 'polypeptide(L)'
;MADLDASTPRVFIARHGETEWTKNGRYTGSTELELTADGVKQVEGTASHLVGSGKLIDPARVVQIFVSPRKRAQQTFNLLFKDSDISLDSDRVKLEEEITEWDHGMYEGWLGSEIRASRKERGLDKDGDWSIWADGCEDGESPEQVTERLDRLIAKIRDIQRPHMNGEKPADVVVVAHGMSLRCFVKRWLGYPLDMPLALMLSPGAIGILSYLKHDIKQPAFFVGMSLPPL
;
A
#
# COMPACT_ATOMS: atom_id res chain seq x y z
N MET A 1 -18.73 -23.55 12.41
CA MET A 1 -19.27 -22.78 11.26
C MET A 1 -18.21 -22.82 10.18
N ALA A 2 -18.58 -23.10 8.94
CA ALA A 2 -17.62 -22.98 7.84
C ALA A 2 -17.18 -21.52 7.71
N ASP A 3 -15.89 -21.29 7.45
CA ASP A 3 -15.38 -19.96 7.11
C ASP A 3 -15.95 -19.57 5.74
N LEU A 4 -16.95 -18.71 5.74
CA LEU A 4 -17.67 -18.28 4.54
C LEU A 4 -16.78 -17.40 3.63
N ASP A 5 -15.66 -16.93 4.13
CA ASP A 5 -14.72 -16.06 3.40
C ASP A 5 -13.47 -16.81 2.93
N ALA A 6 -13.35 -18.10 3.28
CA ALA A 6 -12.28 -18.98 2.82
C ALA A 6 -12.22 -19.00 1.31
N SER A 7 -11.30 -18.88 0.57
CA SER A 7 -11.19 -18.82 -0.90
C SER A 7 -11.52 -17.47 -1.58
N THR A 8 -12.06 -16.50 -0.86
CA THR A 8 -12.24 -15.16 -1.41
C THR A 8 -10.89 -14.56 -1.82
N PRO A 9 -10.78 -13.93 -3.00
CA PRO A 9 -9.54 -13.30 -3.44
C PRO A 9 -9.03 -12.24 -2.44
N ARG A 10 -7.71 -12.15 -2.29
CA ARG A 10 -7.05 -11.22 -1.37
C ARG A 10 -6.26 -10.15 -2.12
N VAL A 11 -6.10 -9.01 -1.50
CA VAL A 11 -5.15 -7.97 -1.92
C VAL A 11 -4.12 -7.81 -0.82
N PHE A 12 -2.88 -8.16 -1.10
CA PHE A 12 -1.77 -7.93 -0.20
C PHE A 12 -1.17 -6.56 -0.47
N ILE A 13 -1.14 -5.71 0.53
CA ILE A 13 -0.50 -4.41 0.46
C ILE A 13 0.84 -4.49 1.18
N ALA A 14 1.93 -4.20 0.48
CA ALA A 14 3.29 -4.23 1.00
C ALA A 14 3.89 -2.82 1.01
N ARG A 15 4.24 -2.31 2.19
CA ARG A 15 4.98 -1.06 2.29
C ARG A 15 6.46 -1.30 2.04
N HIS A 16 7.12 -0.41 1.29
CA HIS A 16 8.56 -0.47 1.11
C HIS A 16 9.31 -0.50 2.45
N GLY A 17 10.49 -1.12 2.48
CA GLY A 17 11.38 -1.17 3.63
C GLY A 17 11.86 0.22 4.07
N GLU A 18 12.56 0.28 5.19
CA GLU A 18 13.11 1.54 5.71
C GLU A 18 14.03 2.24 4.70
N THR A 19 13.90 3.57 4.61
CA THR A 19 14.80 4.50 3.92
C THR A 19 15.30 5.55 4.91
N GLU A 20 16.33 6.32 4.57
CA GLU A 20 16.82 7.38 5.47
C GLU A 20 15.72 8.37 5.88
N TRP A 21 14.81 8.73 4.99
CA TRP A 21 13.75 9.67 5.31
C TRP A 21 12.60 9.04 6.11
N THR A 22 12.29 7.77 5.92
CA THR A 22 11.33 7.10 6.82
C THR A 22 11.88 6.98 8.24
N LYS A 23 13.19 6.83 8.41
CA LYS A 23 13.86 6.74 9.69
C LYS A 23 13.80 8.06 10.46
N ASN A 24 13.94 9.18 9.80
CA ASN A 24 13.92 10.50 10.41
C ASN A 24 12.57 11.24 10.31
N GLY A 25 11.54 10.62 9.70
CA GLY A 25 10.18 11.13 9.65
C GLY A 25 9.91 12.20 8.59
N ARG A 26 10.79 12.33 7.58
CA ARG A 26 10.60 13.29 6.48
C ARG A 26 9.58 12.79 5.47
N TYR A 27 8.77 13.71 4.96
CA TYR A 27 7.85 13.44 3.85
C TYR A 27 8.64 13.07 2.59
N THR A 28 8.27 11.95 1.96
CA THR A 28 8.99 11.38 0.83
C THR A 28 8.02 10.98 -0.27
N GLY A 29 7.79 11.83 -1.23
CA GLY A 29 6.95 11.56 -2.40
C GLY A 29 7.78 11.14 -3.61
N SER A 30 8.30 12.14 -4.32
CA SER A 30 8.99 11.99 -5.60
C SER A 30 10.48 11.68 -5.50
N THR A 31 11.14 12.03 -4.38
CA THR A 31 12.58 11.80 -4.20
C THR A 31 12.93 10.31 -4.25
N GLU A 32 13.91 9.98 -5.08
CA GLU A 32 14.40 8.61 -5.21
C GLU A 32 15.38 8.27 -4.09
N LEU A 33 14.92 7.47 -3.15
CA LEU A 33 15.72 6.93 -2.05
C LEU A 33 15.78 5.41 -2.14
N GLU A 34 16.93 4.86 -1.78
CA GLU A 34 17.12 3.43 -1.63
C GLU A 34 16.74 2.96 -0.23
N LEU A 35 16.54 1.65 -0.08
CA LEU A 35 16.39 1.04 1.23
C LEU A 35 17.70 1.15 2.00
N THR A 36 17.60 1.37 3.32
CA THR A 36 18.75 1.22 4.23
C THR A 36 19.12 -0.25 4.36
N ALA A 37 20.31 -0.55 4.90
CA ALA A 37 20.68 -1.93 5.20
C ALA A 37 19.69 -2.61 6.15
N ASP A 38 19.10 -1.87 7.08
CA ASP A 38 18.07 -2.39 7.98
C ASP A 38 16.73 -2.56 7.26
N GLY A 39 16.38 -1.65 6.33
CA GLY A 39 15.23 -1.79 5.45
C GLY A 39 15.30 -3.06 4.58
N VAL A 40 16.48 -3.38 4.04
CA VAL A 40 16.70 -4.64 3.31
C VAL A 40 16.44 -5.84 4.21
N LYS A 41 17.05 -5.90 5.41
CA LYS A 41 16.83 -6.98 6.38
C LYS A 41 15.36 -7.13 6.80
N GLN A 42 14.65 -6.01 7.02
CA GLN A 42 13.23 -6.02 7.34
C GLN A 42 12.42 -6.72 6.25
N VAL A 43 12.63 -6.34 4.99
CA VAL A 43 11.92 -6.92 3.85
C VAL A 43 12.29 -8.38 3.64
N GLU A 44 13.58 -8.74 3.75
CA GLU A 44 14.02 -10.13 3.67
C GLU A 44 13.41 -11.00 4.78
N GLY A 45 13.34 -10.50 6.01
CA GLY A 45 12.65 -11.16 7.11
C GLY A 45 11.17 -11.40 6.79
N THR A 46 10.47 -10.37 6.30
CA THR A 46 9.08 -10.50 5.85
C THR A 46 8.94 -11.52 4.73
N ALA A 47 9.79 -11.47 3.70
CA ALA A 47 9.79 -12.40 2.57
C ALA A 47 9.96 -13.84 3.02
N SER A 48 10.97 -14.09 3.86
CA SER A 48 11.30 -15.46 4.32
C SER A 48 10.16 -16.13 5.09
N HIS A 49 9.32 -15.37 5.79
CA HIS A 49 8.21 -15.91 6.56
C HIS A 49 6.89 -15.93 5.79
N LEU A 50 6.63 -14.95 4.95
CA LEU A 50 5.30 -14.70 4.41
C LEU A 50 5.17 -14.99 2.90
N VAL A 51 6.26 -15.04 2.14
CA VAL A 51 6.23 -15.25 0.68
C VAL A 51 6.82 -16.59 0.31
N GLY A 52 6.11 -17.40 -0.48
CA GLY A 52 6.55 -18.71 -0.95
C GLY A 52 5.41 -19.72 -1.06
N SER A 53 5.70 -20.88 -1.61
CA SER A 53 4.72 -21.96 -1.77
C SER A 53 4.11 -22.35 -0.43
N GLY A 54 2.79 -22.34 -0.34
CA GLY A 54 2.03 -22.66 0.88
C GLY A 54 2.12 -21.61 2.00
N LYS A 55 2.78 -20.47 1.77
CA LYS A 55 2.82 -19.35 2.72
C LYS A 55 1.68 -18.37 2.47
N LEU A 56 1.64 -17.28 3.26
CA LEU A 56 0.61 -16.26 3.20
C LEU A 56 0.45 -15.67 1.79
N ILE A 57 1.55 -15.31 1.16
CA ILE A 57 1.63 -14.89 -0.25
C ILE A 57 2.26 -16.05 -1.02
N ASP A 58 1.41 -16.89 -1.58
CA ASP A 58 1.84 -17.97 -2.45
C ASP A 58 1.95 -17.45 -3.89
N PRO A 59 3.15 -17.42 -4.50
CA PRO A 59 3.34 -16.94 -5.87
C PRO A 59 2.45 -17.64 -6.91
N ALA A 60 2.07 -18.90 -6.66
CA ALA A 60 1.15 -19.64 -7.54
C ALA A 60 -0.29 -19.11 -7.51
N ARG A 61 -0.68 -18.39 -6.46
CA ARG A 61 -2.00 -17.77 -6.31
C ARG A 61 -2.05 -16.32 -6.77
N VAL A 62 -0.88 -15.67 -6.92
CA VAL A 62 -0.78 -14.26 -7.31
C VAL A 62 -0.92 -14.12 -8.82
N VAL A 63 -1.96 -13.44 -9.25
CA VAL A 63 -2.26 -13.24 -10.70
C VAL A 63 -1.77 -11.88 -11.20
N GLN A 64 -1.65 -10.89 -10.32
CA GLN A 64 -1.17 -9.56 -10.68
C GLN A 64 -0.42 -8.92 -9.52
N ILE A 65 0.65 -8.21 -9.82
CA ILE A 65 1.41 -7.40 -8.87
C ILE A 65 1.50 -5.99 -9.44
N PHE A 66 1.06 -5.00 -8.66
CA PHE A 66 1.23 -3.60 -8.95
C PHE A 66 2.37 -3.05 -8.08
N VAL A 67 3.39 -2.50 -8.70
CA VAL A 67 4.56 -1.95 -8.02
C VAL A 67 4.67 -0.47 -8.33
N SER A 68 4.77 0.37 -7.31
CA SER A 68 5.09 1.78 -7.52
C SER A 68 6.41 1.92 -8.29
N PRO A 69 6.52 2.84 -9.26
CA PRO A 69 7.74 3.04 -10.03
C PRO A 69 8.92 3.59 -9.20
N ARG A 70 8.69 3.99 -7.94
CA ARG A 70 9.77 4.49 -7.07
C ARG A 70 10.77 3.39 -6.71
N LYS A 71 12.06 3.71 -6.76
CA LYS A 71 13.18 2.77 -6.55
C LYS A 71 13.03 1.93 -5.27
N ARG A 72 12.65 2.55 -4.14
CA ARG A 72 12.43 1.87 -2.87
C ARG A 72 11.33 0.79 -2.92
N ALA A 73 10.28 1.01 -3.73
CA ALA A 73 9.21 0.03 -3.91
C ALA A 73 9.66 -1.12 -4.81
N GLN A 74 10.39 -0.83 -5.88
CA GLN A 74 10.96 -1.86 -6.76
C GLN A 74 12.01 -2.73 -6.04
N GLN A 75 12.87 -2.13 -5.22
CA GLN A 75 13.81 -2.87 -4.37
C GLN A 75 13.06 -3.80 -3.39
N THR A 76 11.98 -3.29 -2.79
CA THR A 76 11.13 -4.10 -1.89
C THR A 76 10.49 -5.26 -2.62
N PHE A 77 9.92 -5.03 -3.81
CA PHE A 77 9.37 -6.09 -4.64
C PHE A 77 10.42 -7.17 -4.95
N ASN A 78 11.61 -6.77 -5.40
CA ASN A 78 12.69 -7.70 -5.73
C ASN A 78 13.10 -8.58 -4.53
N LEU A 79 13.12 -8.00 -3.33
CA LEU A 79 13.42 -8.74 -2.10
C LEU A 79 12.28 -9.68 -1.68
N LEU A 80 11.01 -9.24 -1.83
CA LEU A 80 9.86 -10.07 -1.48
C LEU A 80 9.75 -11.32 -2.35
N PHE A 81 10.06 -11.21 -3.64
CA PHE A 81 9.90 -12.28 -4.62
C PHE A 81 11.21 -12.92 -5.08
N LYS A 82 12.33 -12.66 -4.39
CA LYS A 82 13.67 -13.13 -4.78
C LYS A 82 13.78 -14.65 -4.95
N ASP A 83 13.00 -15.41 -4.19
CA ASP A 83 13.00 -16.87 -4.21
C ASP A 83 11.84 -17.47 -5.04
N SER A 84 11.27 -16.68 -5.97
CA SER A 84 10.18 -17.06 -6.87
C SER A 84 10.57 -16.87 -8.34
N ASP A 85 9.72 -17.33 -9.25
CA ASP A 85 9.83 -17.12 -10.70
C ASP A 85 9.30 -15.75 -11.16
N ILE A 86 8.92 -14.88 -10.23
CA ILE A 86 8.32 -13.56 -10.53
C ILE A 86 9.39 -12.48 -10.47
N SER A 87 9.63 -11.82 -11.59
CA SER A 87 10.52 -10.64 -11.71
C SER A 87 9.75 -9.42 -12.22
N LEU A 88 10.39 -8.25 -12.21
CA LEU A 88 9.80 -7.01 -12.76
C LEU A 88 9.41 -7.13 -14.24
N ASP A 89 10.06 -8.01 -15.00
CA ASP A 89 9.78 -8.25 -16.41
C ASP A 89 8.68 -9.29 -16.65
N SER A 90 8.12 -9.88 -15.58
CA SER A 90 7.03 -10.83 -15.67
C SER A 90 5.72 -10.16 -16.13
N ASP A 91 4.95 -10.81 -16.99
CA ASP A 91 3.62 -10.35 -17.44
C ASP A 91 2.65 -10.11 -16.27
N ARG A 92 2.92 -10.74 -15.12
CA ARG A 92 2.14 -10.56 -13.87
C ARG A 92 2.52 -9.29 -13.10
N VAL A 93 3.56 -8.57 -13.50
CA VAL A 93 4.05 -7.38 -12.79
C VAL A 93 3.83 -6.13 -13.63
N LYS A 94 3.29 -5.10 -13.00
CA LYS A 94 3.11 -3.78 -13.64
C LYS A 94 3.67 -2.70 -12.75
N LEU A 95 4.53 -1.86 -13.30
CA LEU A 95 4.82 -0.57 -12.70
C LEU A 95 3.57 0.31 -12.85
N GLU A 96 3.02 0.77 -11.72
CA GLU A 96 1.71 1.40 -11.66
C GLU A 96 1.82 2.79 -11.01
N GLU A 97 1.61 3.82 -11.80
CA GLU A 97 1.68 5.21 -11.34
C GLU A 97 0.57 5.57 -10.35
N GLU A 98 -0.59 4.92 -10.45
CA GLU A 98 -1.73 5.18 -9.57
C GLU A 98 -1.44 4.86 -8.08
N ILE A 99 -0.36 4.10 -7.81
CA ILE A 99 0.05 3.74 -6.43
C ILE A 99 1.36 4.41 -6.00
N THR A 100 1.84 5.43 -6.70
CA THR A 100 2.95 6.25 -6.21
C THR A 100 2.64 6.85 -4.85
N GLU A 101 3.66 7.28 -4.12
CA GLU A 101 3.43 8.02 -2.88
C GLU A 101 2.76 9.35 -3.18
N TRP A 102 2.11 9.93 -2.19
CA TRP A 102 1.54 11.27 -2.27
C TRP A 102 2.62 12.25 -2.75
N ASP A 103 2.31 13.04 -3.76
CA ASP A 103 3.21 14.13 -4.17
C ASP A 103 3.12 15.25 -3.13
N HIS A 104 4.21 15.43 -2.40
CA HIS A 104 4.26 16.39 -1.30
C HIS A 104 4.58 17.82 -1.76
N GLY A 105 4.86 18.04 -3.06
CA GLY A 105 5.14 19.35 -3.62
C GLY A 105 6.19 20.12 -2.83
N MET A 106 5.84 21.30 -2.34
CA MET A 106 6.74 22.14 -1.52
C MET A 106 7.20 21.47 -0.21
N TYR A 107 6.47 20.47 0.28
CA TYR A 107 6.77 19.79 1.56
C TYR A 107 7.66 18.55 1.39
N GLU A 108 8.12 18.27 0.19
CA GLU A 108 9.05 17.18 -0.08
C GLU A 108 10.32 17.32 0.76
N GLY A 109 10.68 16.29 1.53
CA GLY A 109 11.84 16.27 2.41
C GLY A 109 11.66 17.04 3.75
N TRP A 110 10.51 17.63 4.01
CA TRP A 110 10.25 18.35 5.26
C TRP A 110 9.74 17.42 6.36
N LEU A 111 9.97 17.83 7.61
CA LEU A 111 9.29 17.25 8.76
C LEU A 111 7.90 17.89 8.94
N GLY A 112 6.95 17.16 9.48
CA GLY A 112 5.62 17.72 9.77
C GLY A 112 5.65 18.94 10.71
N SER A 113 6.64 19.05 11.61
CA SER A 113 6.87 20.23 12.45
C SER A 113 7.35 21.44 11.64
N GLU A 114 8.21 21.22 10.64
CA GLU A 114 8.72 22.28 9.75
C GLU A 114 7.60 22.84 8.88
N ILE A 115 6.74 21.95 8.35
CA ILE A 115 5.55 22.33 7.57
C ILE A 115 4.63 23.22 8.40
N ARG A 116 4.24 22.78 9.60
CA ARG A 116 3.36 23.57 10.49
C ARG A 116 3.96 24.91 10.87
N ALA A 117 5.25 24.96 11.18
CA ALA A 117 5.92 26.23 11.51
C ALA A 117 5.89 27.22 10.34
N SER A 118 6.25 26.77 9.14
CA SER A 118 6.26 27.59 7.93
C SER A 118 4.83 28.08 7.56
N ARG A 119 3.83 27.22 7.61
CA ARG A 119 2.45 27.59 7.33
C ARG A 119 1.90 28.63 8.32
N LYS A 120 2.22 28.45 9.61
CA LYS A 120 1.86 29.40 10.66
C LYS A 120 2.51 30.76 10.43
N GLU A 121 3.81 30.78 10.10
CA GLU A 121 4.54 32.02 9.78
C GLU A 121 3.92 32.77 8.59
N ARG A 122 3.49 32.01 7.56
CA ARG A 122 2.82 32.56 6.37
C ARG A 122 1.33 32.90 6.61
N GLY A 123 0.80 32.61 7.79
CA GLY A 123 -0.58 32.91 8.15
C GLY A 123 -1.63 32.07 7.39
N LEU A 124 -1.27 30.84 6.98
CA LEU A 124 -2.15 29.97 6.19
C LEU A 124 -3.13 29.16 7.05
N ASP A 125 -2.79 28.89 8.32
CA ASP A 125 -3.56 28.04 9.22
C ASP A 125 -4.42 28.87 10.21
N LYS A 126 -5.13 29.92 9.69
CA LYS A 126 -5.96 30.82 10.52
C LYS A 126 -7.25 30.16 11.00
N ASP A 127 -7.81 29.28 10.20
CA ASP A 127 -9.11 28.63 10.43
C ASP A 127 -8.98 27.21 10.98
N GLY A 128 -7.76 26.70 11.15
CA GLY A 128 -7.48 25.36 11.67
C GLY A 128 -6.08 24.88 11.33
N ASP A 129 -5.64 23.83 12.02
CA ASP A 129 -4.35 23.20 11.75
C ASP A 129 -4.37 22.45 10.42
N TRP A 130 -3.33 22.61 9.62
CA TRP A 130 -3.17 21.88 8.37
C TRP A 130 -3.16 20.35 8.59
N SER A 131 -3.88 19.67 7.72
CA SER A 131 -3.89 18.22 7.61
C SER A 131 -3.74 17.80 6.15
N ILE A 132 -2.73 17.01 5.82
CA ILE A 132 -2.56 16.50 4.47
C ILE A 132 -3.81 15.77 3.95
N TRP A 133 -4.57 15.15 4.86
CA TRP A 133 -5.77 14.39 4.53
C TRP A 133 -6.94 15.25 4.04
N ALA A 134 -7.00 16.51 4.48
CA ALA A 134 -8.05 17.46 4.14
C ALA A 134 -7.55 18.53 3.16
N ASP A 135 -6.31 18.99 3.34
CA ASP A 135 -5.80 20.19 2.65
C ASP A 135 -4.85 19.85 1.49
N GLY A 136 -4.27 18.64 1.49
CA GLY A 136 -3.26 18.27 0.51
C GLY A 136 -1.92 18.99 0.70
N CYS A 137 -1.16 19.08 -0.37
CA CYS A 137 0.16 19.70 -0.38
C CYS A 137 0.25 20.84 -1.40
N GLU A 138 0.86 21.96 -1.01
CA GLU A 138 1.13 23.06 -1.95
C GLU A 138 2.07 22.58 -3.07
N ASP A 139 1.74 22.89 -4.32
CA ASP A 139 2.45 22.44 -5.53
C ASP A 139 2.59 20.90 -5.64
N GLY A 140 1.80 20.15 -4.86
CA GLY A 140 1.71 18.71 -4.88
C GLY A 140 0.28 18.23 -5.16
N GLU A 141 -0.05 17.01 -4.69
CA GLU A 141 -1.38 16.45 -4.89
C GLU A 141 -2.40 16.96 -3.84
N SER A 142 -3.63 17.16 -4.31
CA SER A 142 -4.79 17.32 -3.44
C SER A 142 -5.35 15.96 -2.99
N PRO A 143 -6.18 15.90 -1.93
CA PRO A 143 -6.87 14.68 -1.52
C PRO A 143 -7.76 14.10 -2.63
N GLU A 144 -8.38 14.95 -3.46
CA GLU A 144 -9.22 14.54 -4.58
C GLU A 144 -8.39 13.81 -5.64
N GLN A 145 -7.24 14.35 -6.02
CA GLN A 145 -6.34 13.74 -7.01
C GLN A 145 -5.86 12.36 -6.55
N VAL A 146 -5.45 12.25 -5.27
CA VAL A 146 -5.07 10.97 -4.68
C VAL A 146 -6.25 10.00 -4.63
N THR A 147 -7.45 10.47 -4.27
CA THR A 147 -8.67 9.66 -4.27
C THR A 147 -8.95 9.10 -5.65
N GLU A 148 -8.96 9.94 -6.68
CA GLU A 148 -9.29 9.55 -8.05
C GLU A 148 -8.33 8.49 -8.60
N ARG A 149 -7.00 8.68 -8.42
CA ARG A 149 -6.03 7.69 -8.92
C ARG A 149 -6.12 6.36 -8.18
N LEU A 150 -6.32 6.37 -6.85
CA LEU A 150 -6.49 5.15 -6.09
C LEU A 150 -7.80 4.41 -6.42
N ASP A 151 -8.89 5.13 -6.66
CA ASP A 151 -10.15 4.54 -7.07
C ASP A 151 -10.04 3.86 -8.45
N ARG A 152 -9.26 4.44 -9.38
CA ARG A 152 -8.94 3.77 -10.67
C ARG A 152 -8.17 2.46 -10.46
N LEU A 153 -7.17 2.44 -9.59
CA LEU A 153 -6.44 1.21 -9.27
C LEU A 153 -7.34 0.16 -8.59
N ILE A 154 -8.17 0.58 -7.63
CA ILE A 154 -9.12 -0.30 -6.95
C ILE A 154 -10.10 -0.92 -7.95
N ALA A 155 -10.59 -0.15 -8.93
CA ALA A 155 -11.45 -0.66 -9.99
C ALA A 155 -10.74 -1.73 -10.83
N LYS A 156 -9.48 -1.48 -11.26
CA LYS A 156 -8.65 -2.48 -11.97
C LYS A 156 -8.52 -3.79 -11.17
N ILE A 157 -8.24 -3.69 -9.87
CA ILE A 157 -8.10 -4.87 -9.00
C ILE A 157 -9.43 -5.62 -8.90
N ARG A 158 -10.53 -4.92 -8.68
CA ARG A 158 -11.87 -5.53 -8.61
C ARG A 158 -12.26 -6.22 -9.90
N ASP A 159 -11.90 -5.68 -11.05
CA ASP A 159 -12.20 -6.32 -12.34
C ASP A 159 -11.41 -7.62 -12.55
N ILE A 160 -10.15 -7.68 -12.06
CA ILE A 160 -9.36 -8.91 -12.04
C ILE A 160 -10.01 -9.98 -11.14
N GLN A 161 -10.49 -9.58 -9.96
CA GLN A 161 -10.99 -10.51 -8.95
C GLN A 161 -12.44 -10.93 -9.13
N ARG A 162 -13.28 -10.08 -9.75
CA ARG A 162 -14.73 -10.29 -9.93
C ARG A 162 -15.13 -11.66 -10.47
N PRO A 163 -14.44 -12.25 -11.47
CA PRO A 163 -14.81 -13.57 -11.99
C PRO A 163 -14.48 -14.73 -11.05
N HIS A 164 -13.79 -14.48 -9.94
CA HIS A 164 -13.20 -15.53 -9.11
C HIS A 164 -13.56 -15.40 -7.63
N MET A 165 -14.65 -14.71 -7.33
CA MET A 165 -15.03 -14.37 -5.95
C MET A 165 -15.29 -15.60 -5.06
N ASN A 166 -15.67 -16.74 -5.65
CA ASN A 166 -15.88 -17.99 -4.91
C ASN A 166 -14.63 -18.91 -4.95
N GLY A 167 -13.50 -18.42 -5.40
CA GLY A 167 -12.24 -19.18 -5.46
C GLY A 167 -12.15 -20.19 -6.60
N GLU A 168 -12.89 -19.97 -7.70
CA GLU A 168 -12.85 -20.83 -8.89
C GLU A 168 -11.44 -20.95 -9.47
N LYS A 169 -10.67 -19.86 -9.37
CA LYS A 169 -9.25 -19.79 -9.72
C LYS A 169 -8.51 -18.87 -8.77
N PRO A 170 -7.20 -19.03 -8.62
CA PRO A 170 -6.36 -18.03 -7.92
C PRO A 170 -6.58 -16.64 -8.51
N ALA A 171 -6.77 -15.65 -7.64
CA ALA A 171 -6.96 -14.25 -8.03
C ALA A 171 -6.41 -13.27 -6.99
N ASP A 172 -5.39 -13.70 -6.24
CA ASP A 172 -4.71 -12.82 -5.29
C ASP A 172 -3.92 -11.75 -6.04
N VAL A 173 -3.94 -10.54 -5.52
CA VAL A 173 -3.22 -9.38 -6.06
C VAL A 173 -2.25 -8.85 -5.00
N VAL A 174 -1.08 -8.39 -5.42
CA VAL A 174 -0.11 -7.73 -4.53
C VAL A 174 0.08 -6.28 -4.98
N VAL A 175 0.13 -5.36 -4.02
CA VAL A 175 0.41 -3.94 -4.25
C VAL A 175 1.62 -3.55 -3.42
N VAL A 176 2.73 -3.19 -4.05
CA VAL A 176 3.98 -2.77 -3.39
C VAL A 176 4.13 -1.26 -3.51
N ALA A 177 4.05 -0.55 -2.39
CA ALA A 177 3.96 0.91 -2.40
C ALA A 177 4.45 1.57 -1.09
N HIS A 178 3.80 2.65 -0.66
CA HIS A 178 4.32 3.59 0.31
C HIS A 178 3.38 3.80 1.50
N GLY A 179 3.89 4.52 2.50
CA GLY A 179 3.18 4.67 3.76
C GLY A 179 1.88 5.45 3.69
N MET A 180 1.86 6.59 3.00
CA MET A 180 0.66 7.43 2.89
C MET A 180 -0.31 6.85 1.86
N SER A 181 0.17 6.55 0.66
CA SER A 181 -0.66 5.99 -0.42
C SER A 181 -1.36 4.70 -0.01
N LEU A 182 -0.71 3.79 0.73
CA LEU A 182 -1.35 2.56 1.21
C LEU A 182 -2.39 2.81 2.31
N ARG A 183 -2.19 3.80 3.19
CA ARG A 183 -3.23 4.20 4.15
C ARG A 183 -4.45 4.80 3.44
N CYS A 184 -4.22 5.64 2.41
CA CYS A 184 -5.27 6.13 1.53
C CYS A 184 -5.98 4.97 0.82
N PHE A 185 -5.21 4.04 0.27
CA PHE A 185 -5.73 2.86 -0.43
C PHE A 185 -6.67 2.03 0.46
N VAL A 186 -6.29 1.78 1.73
CA VAL A 186 -7.17 1.06 2.68
C VAL A 186 -8.46 1.84 2.93
N LYS A 187 -8.39 3.15 3.15
CA LYS A 187 -9.60 3.97 3.33
C LYS A 187 -10.49 3.91 2.10
N ARG A 188 -9.94 4.10 0.90
CA ARG A 188 -10.68 4.03 -0.37
C ARG A 188 -11.22 2.63 -0.66
N TRP A 189 -10.46 1.59 -0.33
CA TRP A 189 -10.94 0.21 -0.41
C TRP A 189 -12.23 -0.01 0.36
N LEU A 190 -12.30 0.53 1.59
CA LEU A 190 -13.46 0.46 2.47
C LEU A 190 -14.57 1.46 2.11
N GLY A 191 -14.35 2.34 1.12
CA GLY A 191 -15.31 3.37 0.70
C GLY A 191 -15.32 4.62 1.58
N TYR A 192 -14.29 4.83 2.42
CA TYR A 192 -14.18 6.01 3.26
C TYR A 192 -13.47 7.16 2.54
N PRO A 193 -13.80 8.42 2.86
CA PRO A 193 -13.02 9.59 2.43
C PRO A 193 -11.66 9.62 3.12
N LEU A 194 -10.68 10.36 2.55
CA LEU A 194 -9.31 10.36 3.05
C LEU A 194 -9.18 11.05 4.42
N ASP A 195 -10.02 12.01 4.74
CA ASP A 195 -10.06 12.72 6.03
C ASP A 195 -10.74 11.92 7.16
N MET A 196 -11.37 10.78 6.85
CA MET A 196 -11.93 9.87 7.86
C MET A 196 -10.86 9.52 8.90
N PRO A 197 -11.12 9.73 10.22
CA PRO A 197 -10.16 9.45 11.27
C PRO A 197 -10.02 7.94 11.53
N LEU A 198 -9.28 7.26 10.68
CA LEU A 198 -8.94 5.85 10.79
C LEU A 198 -7.43 5.69 11.01
N ALA A 199 -7.04 5.32 12.22
CA ALA A 199 -5.65 5.07 12.55
C ALA A 199 -5.20 3.73 11.98
N LEU A 200 -4.28 3.74 11.03
CA LEU A 200 -3.73 2.56 10.38
C LEU A 200 -2.23 2.48 10.63
N MET A 201 -1.80 1.39 11.25
CA MET A 201 -0.38 1.07 11.45
C MET A 201 0.11 0.20 10.31
N LEU A 202 1.10 0.68 9.58
CA LEU A 202 1.79 -0.07 8.53
C LEU A 202 3.26 0.31 8.57
N SER A 203 4.06 -0.47 9.29
CA SER A 203 5.51 -0.26 9.42
C SER A 203 6.25 -0.48 8.09
N PRO A 204 7.45 0.08 7.89
CA PRO A 204 8.30 -0.26 6.74
C PRO A 204 8.50 -1.77 6.63
N GLY A 205 8.40 -2.32 5.41
CA GLY A 205 8.48 -3.75 5.15
C GLY A 205 7.29 -4.60 5.61
N ALA A 206 6.25 -4.00 6.20
CA ALA A 206 5.06 -4.72 6.63
C ALA A 206 4.10 -5.03 5.48
N ILE A 207 3.28 -6.07 5.69
CA ILE A 207 2.22 -6.51 4.78
C ILE A 207 0.87 -6.40 5.49
N GLY A 208 -0.11 -5.80 4.81
CA GLY A 208 -1.51 -5.82 5.19
C GLY A 208 -2.33 -6.66 4.21
N ILE A 209 -3.54 -7.04 4.61
CA ILE A 209 -4.40 -7.92 3.82
C ILE A 209 -5.79 -7.31 3.72
N LEU A 210 -6.27 -7.19 2.50
CA LEU A 210 -7.63 -6.79 2.17
C LEU A 210 -8.34 -7.92 1.44
N SER A 211 -9.65 -7.97 1.55
CA SER A 211 -10.50 -8.95 0.88
C SER A 211 -11.94 -8.45 0.86
N TYR A 212 -12.89 -9.36 0.81
CA TYR A 212 -14.32 -9.08 0.76
C TYR A 212 -15.06 -10.02 1.70
N LEU A 213 -16.16 -9.55 2.28
CA LEU A 213 -17.05 -10.39 3.07
C LEU A 213 -17.97 -11.19 2.16
N LYS A 214 -18.23 -12.45 2.53
CA LYS A 214 -19.25 -13.32 1.89
C LYS A 214 -19.10 -13.45 0.38
N HIS A 215 -17.88 -13.47 -0.15
CA HIS A 215 -17.60 -13.51 -1.59
C HIS A 215 -18.27 -12.39 -2.40
N ASP A 216 -18.64 -11.29 -1.76
CA ASP A 216 -19.31 -10.17 -2.40
C ASP A 216 -18.34 -9.01 -2.66
N ILE A 217 -18.06 -8.74 -3.94
CA ILE A 217 -17.18 -7.64 -4.38
C ILE A 217 -17.63 -6.25 -3.89
N LYS A 218 -18.90 -6.12 -3.50
CA LYS A 218 -19.48 -4.89 -2.94
C LYS A 218 -19.27 -4.74 -1.44
N GLN A 219 -18.72 -5.76 -0.78
CA GLN A 219 -18.45 -5.77 0.65
C GLN A 219 -16.94 -5.85 0.94
N PRO A 220 -16.16 -4.81 0.56
CA PRO A 220 -14.72 -4.78 0.83
C PRO A 220 -14.44 -4.78 2.33
N ALA A 221 -13.39 -5.48 2.72
CA ALA A 221 -12.98 -5.65 4.11
C ALA A 221 -11.45 -5.67 4.24
N PHE A 222 -10.96 -5.56 5.48
CA PHE A 222 -9.57 -5.83 5.82
C PHE A 222 -9.48 -6.87 6.93
N PHE A 223 -8.42 -7.66 6.92
CA PHE A 223 -8.16 -8.63 7.96
C PHE A 223 -7.60 -7.96 9.21
N VAL A 224 -8.30 -8.08 10.33
CA VAL A 224 -7.81 -7.67 11.66
C VAL A 224 -6.89 -8.73 12.25
N GLY A 225 -7.10 -10.00 11.88
CA GLY A 225 -6.30 -11.13 12.35
C GLY A 225 -6.54 -12.35 11.48
N MET A 226 -5.66 -13.34 11.60
CA MET A 226 -5.76 -14.63 10.91
C MET A 226 -5.60 -15.76 11.91
N SER A 227 -6.37 -16.82 11.75
CA SER A 227 -6.09 -18.11 12.41
C SER A 227 -5.09 -18.89 11.55
N LEU A 228 -4.12 -19.49 12.21
CA LEU A 228 -3.23 -20.44 11.54
C LEU A 228 -3.92 -21.81 11.51
N PRO A 229 -3.70 -22.63 10.47
CA PRO A 229 -4.20 -24.00 10.45
C PRO A 229 -3.61 -24.79 11.63
N PRO A 230 -4.31 -25.79 12.17
CA PRO A 230 -3.75 -26.68 13.17
C PRO A 230 -2.49 -27.37 12.62
N LEU A 231 -1.48 -27.54 13.47
CA LEU A 231 -0.24 -28.26 13.17
C LEU A 231 -0.50 -29.73 12.93
#